data_936d4bd57350ff797df443c3e1edabc6
#
_entry.id   936d4bd57350ff797df443c3e1edabc6
#
_cell.length_a   1.000
_cell.length_b   1.000
_cell.length_c   1.000
_cell.angle_alpha   90.00
_cell.angle_beta   90.00
_cell.angle_gamma   90.00
#
_symmetry.space_group_name_H-M   'P 1'
#
loop_
_entity.id
_entity.type
_entity.pdbx_description
1 polymer ?
#
loop_
_entity_poly.entity_id
_entity_poly.type
_entity_poly.pdbx_seq_one_letter_code
_entity_poly.pdbx_strand_id
1 'polypeptide(L)'
;MHALAKDGHIVDLYVAKPKSETVATVIVLQEIFGITDHIKDVCKQYAAHGYLAIAPALFDRIKKNIVLDYSSIEEGRDYKMQLQDEQVLLDIAAAAATAENDLKVAVIGFCFGGALSYLASTRLNLDCVISYYGGGIAEKYINQKPLCPIMYHFGALDPIIPSTDVAAIQSNHPEGVFHIYDNAGHGFNCSDRRDYHSESAELAFTRSLEFLKMHV
;
A
#
# COMPACT_ATOMS: atom_id res chain seq x y z
N MET A 1 0.93 13.58 13.05
CA MET A 1 2.00 14.31 12.29
C MET A 1 1.41 14.74 10.95
N HIS A 2 2.02 15.69 10.21
CA HIS A 2 1.58 16.05 8.86
C HIS A 2 2.79 16.33 7.96
N ALA A 3 2.57 16.23 6.65
CA ALA A 3 3.55 16.58 5.62
C ALA A 3 2.94 17.58 4.63
N LEU A 4 3.79 18.40 4.02
CA LEU A 4 3.42 19.40 3.02
C LEU A 4 3.74 18.85 1.63
N ALA A 5 2.72 18.61 0.82
CA ALA A 5 2.86 18.22 -0.58
C ALA A 5 3.29 19.41 -1.46
N LYS A 6 3.89 19.14 -2.60
CA LYS A 6 4.44 20.19 -3.51
C LYS A 6 3.39 21.17 -4.03
N ASP A 7 2.12 20.77 -4.06
CA ASP A 7 0.99 21.62 -4.46
C ASP A 7 0.38 22.44 -3.30
N GLY A 8 1.00 22.37 -2.10
CA GLY A 8 0.57 23.09 -0.91
C GLY A 8 -0.46 22.35 -0.04
N HIS A 9 -0.87 21.13 -0.43
CA HIS A 9 -1.76 20.32 0.40
C HIS A 9 -1.02 19.83 1.65
N ILE A 10 -1.71 19.89 2.81
CA ILE A 10 -1.22 19.36 4.09
C ILE A 10 -1.92 18.02 4.34
N VAL A 11 -1.18 16.90 4.18
CA VAL A 11 -1.66 15.57 4.44
C VAL A 11 -1.34 15.14 5.87
N ASP A 12 -2.33 14.61 6.59
CA ASP A 12 -2.12 14.06 7.92
C ASP A 12 -1.47 12.68 7.84
N LEU A 13 -0.55 12.42 8.77
CA LEU A 13 0.22 11.18 8.82
C LEU A 13 -0.04 10.45 10.14
N TYR A 14 -0.39 9.17 10.05
CA TYR A 14 -0.22 8.25 11.16
C TYR A 14 1.23 7.75 11.14
N VAL A 15 1.89 7.74 12.30
CA VAL A 15 3.31 7.35 12.41
C VAL A 15 3.48 6.33 13.53
N ALA A 16 4.07 5.20 13.22
CA ALA A 16 4.52 4.21 14.19
C ALA A 16 6.06 4.12 14.13
N LYS A 17 6.69 4.44 15.26
CA LYS A 17 8.15 4.44 15.40
C LYS A 17 8.66 3.12 15.97
N PRO A 18 9.79 2.59 15.48
CA PRO A 18 10.45 1.45 16.10
C PRO A 18 10.98 1.83 17.50
N LYS A 19 11.14 0.83 18.35
CA LYS A 19 11.81 0.99 19.66
C LYS A 19 13.36 0.91 19.55
N SER A 20 13.84 0.35 18.44
CA SER A 20 15.26 0.26 18.07
C SER A 20 15.65 1.38 17.13
N GLU A 21 16.89 1.39 16.68
CA GLU A 21 17.34 2.20 15.56
C GLU A 21 16.51 1.90 14.31
N THR A 22 16.17 2.95 13.53
CA THR A 22 15.36 2.82 12.32
C THR A 22 16.20 2.19 11.19
N VAL A 23 15.73 1.07 10.66
CA VAL A 23 16.37 0.36 9.54
C VAL A 23 16.07 1.06 8.21
N ALA A 24 14.81 1.38 7.97
CA ALA A 24 14.30 2.07 6.79
C ALA A 24 12.91 2.66 7.06
N THR A 25 12.39 3.45 6.12
CA THR A 25 11.03 3.97 6.18
C THR A 25 10.08 3.15 5.30
N VAL A 26 8.91 2.81 5.82
CA VAL A 26 7.84 2.13 5.11
C VAL A 26 6.60 3.04 5.07
N ILE A 27 6.20 3.45 3.87
CA ILE A 27 4.95 4.17 3.65
C ILE A 27 3.84 3.15 3.44
N VAL A 28 2.81 3.18 4.30
CA VAL A 28 1.69 2.24 4.28
C VAL A 28 0.46 2.92 3.68
N LEU A 29 -0.02 2.43 2.54
CA LEU A 29 -1.15 3.03 1.82
C LEU A 29 -2.45 2.30 2.15
N GLN A 30 -3.45 3.09 2.52
CA GLN A 30 -4.77 2.68 2.97
C GLN A 30 -5.60 1.97 1.89
N GLU A 31 -6.57 1.19 2.35
CA GLU A 31 -7.71 0.74 1.54
C GLU A 31 -8.70 1.90 1.28
N ILE A 32 -9.86 1.63 0.69
CA ILE A 32 -10.92 2.65 0.48
C ILE A 32 -11.63 3.10 1.77
N PHE A 33 -11.17 2.67 2.93
CA PHE A 33 -11.81 2.94 4.24
C PHE A 33 -11.06 3.99 5.08
N GLY A 34 -9.98 4.58 4.56
CA GLY A 34 -9.16 5.54 5.30
C GLY A 34 -8.12 4.87 6.20
N ILE A 35 -7.60 5.62 7.17
CA ILE A 35 -6.61 5.13 8.13
C ILE A 35 -7.33 4.36 9.26
N THR A 36 -7.81 3.17 8.93
CA THR A 36 -8.50 2.26 9.87
C THR A 36 -7.55 1.73 10.95
N ASP A 37 -8.11 1.05 11.95
CA ASP A 37 -7.28 0.40 12.98
C ASP A 37 -6.41 -0.71 12.38
N HIS A 38 -6.88 -1.43 11.36
CA HIS A 38 -6.05 -2.37 10.59
C HIS A 38 -4.80 -1.69 9.98
N ILE A 39 -4.94 -0.55 9.30
CA ILE A 39 -3.79 0.17 8.73
C ILE A 39 -2.83 0.64 9.82
N LYS A 40 -3.36 1.11 10.97
CA LYS A 40 -2.53 1.48 12.12
C LYS A 40 -1.78 0.27 12.70
N ASP A 41 -2.43 -0.89 12.74
CA ASP A 41 -1.83 -2.12 13.25
C ASP A 41 -0.77 -2.67 12.29
N VAL A 42 -0.98 -2.57 10.99
CA VAL A 42 0.06 -2.84 9.98
C VAL A 42 1.29 -1.94 10.23
N CYS A 43 1.09 -0.63 10.43
CA CYS A 43 2.21 0.27 10.76
C CYS A 43 2.95 -0.16 12.04
N LYS A 44 2.22 -0.55 13.09
CA LYS A 44 2.81 -1.04 14.34
C LYS A 44 3.59 -2.35 14.15
N GLN A 45 3.10 -3.25 13.29
CA GLN A 45 3.78 -4.50 12.96
C GLN A 45 5.13 -4.21 12.28
N TYR A 46 5.18 -3.33 11.26
CA TYR A 46 6.45 -2.94 10.65
C TYR A 46 7.37 -2.21 11.63
N ALA A 47 6.83 -1.35 12.48
CA ALA A 47 7.60 -0.68 13.53
C ALA A 47 8.23 -1.66 14.53
N ALA A 48 7.53 -2.76 14.88
CA ALA A 48 8.08 -3.82 15.72
C ALA A 48 9.28 -4.55 15.08
N HIS A 49 9.44 -4.45 13.74
CA HIS A 49 10.55 -5.02 12.98
C HIS A 49 11.64 -3.99 12.61
N GLY A 50 11.63 -2.81 13.24
CA GLY A 50 12.67 -1.81 13.07
C GLY A 50 12.42 -0.77 11.97
N TYR A 51 11.25 -0.77 11.33
CA TYR A 51 10.91 0.21 10.29
C TYR A 51 10.18 1.43 10.88
N LEU A 52 10.51 2.63 10.41
CA LEU A 52 9.64 3.79 10.61
C LEU A 52 8.44 3.65 9.66
N ALA A 53 7.25 3.35 10.20
CA ALA A 53 6.05 3.15 9.39
C ALA A 53 5.15 4.38 9.40
N ILE A 54 4.78 4.86 8.21
CA ILE A 54 4.03 6.11 8.01
C ILE A 54 2.85 5.84 7.08
N ALA A 55 1.63 6.15 7.52
CA ALA A 55 0.45 6.06 6.68
C ALA A 55 -0.14 7.46 6.40
N PRO A 56 -0.07 7.97 5.16
CA PRO A 56 -0.69 9.22 4.77
C PRO A 56 -2.21 9.06 4.66
N ALA A 57 -2.98 10.02 5.21
CA ALA A 57 -4.44 10.05 5.10
C ALA A 57 -4.84 10.58 3.71
N LEU A 58 -4.89 9.71 2.70
CA LEU A 58 -5.06 10.09 1.30
C LEU A 58 -6.41 10.77 1.02
N PHE A 59 -7.44 10.53 1.84
CA PHE A 59 -8.73 11.18 1.70
C PHE A 59 -8.78 12.62 2.23
N ASP A 60 -7.71 13.11 2.86
CA ASP A 60 -7.61 14.47 3.39
C ASP A 60 -7.78 15.56 2.32
N ARG A 61 -7.52 15.21 1.04
CA ARG A 61 -7.79 16.09 -0.10
C ARG A 61 -9.26 16.39 -0.29
N ILE A 62 -10.14 15.56 0.25
CA ILE A 62 -11.59 15.71 0.14
C ILE A 62 -12.14 16.16 1.49
N LYS A 63 -11.82 15.40 2.54
CA LYS A 63 -12.28 15.64 3.89
C LYS A 63 -11.32 15.02 4.91
N LYS A 64 -11.02 15.76 5.96
CA LYS A 64 -10.17 15.28 7.06
C LYS A 64 -10.84 14.20 7.91
N ASN A 65 -10.00 13.33 8.47
CA ASN A 65 -10.41 12.30 9.43
C ASN A 65 -11.45 11.30 8.89
N ILE A 66 -11.38 10.94 7.61
CA ILE A 66 -12.22 9.89 7.05
C ILE A 66 -11.70 8.54 7.52
N VAL A 67 -12.53 7.85 8.30
CA VAL A 67 -12.39 6.44 8.65
C VAL A 67 -13.77 5.81 8.53
N LEU A 68 -13.90 4.84 7.62
CA LEU A 68 -15.16 4.19 7.30
C LEU A 68 -15.22 2.79 7.90
N ASP A 69 -16.43 2.35 8.22
CA ASP A 69 -16.71 0.94 8.50
C ASP A 69 -16.54 0.09 7.23
N TYR A 70 -16.14 -1.17 7.36
CA TYR A 70 -15.92 -2.07 6.22
C TYR A 70 -17.21 -2.44 5.45
N SER A 71 -18.39 -2.14 5.99
CA SER A 71 -19.68 -2.21 5.28
C SER A 71 -19.93 -1.02 4.34
N SER A 72 -19.23 0.12 4.53
CA SER A 72 -19.40 1.37 3.77
C SER A 72 -18.63 1.37 2.44
N ILE A 73 -18.73 0.27 1.68
CA ILE A 73 -17.96 0.07 0.44
C ILE A 73 -18.26 1.14 -0.60
N GLU A 74 -19.53 1.49 -0.80
CA GLU A 74 -19.94 2.48 -1.81
C GLU A 74 -19.42 3.88 -1.44
N GLU A 75 -19.53 4.28 -0.19
CA GLU A 75 -18.97 5.55 0.28
C GLU A 75 -17.45 5.61 0.08
N GLY A 76 -16.74 4.51 0.40
CA GLY A 76 -15.29 4.42 0.17
C GLY A 76 -14.91 4.50 -1.31
N ARG A 77 -15.72 3.93 -2.20
CA ARG A 77 -15.57 4.06 -3.66
C ARG A 77 -15.80 5.49 -4.13
N ASP A 78 -16.81 6.17 -3.58
CA ASP A 78 -17.11 7.56 -3.90
C ASP A 78 -15.95 8.50 -3.51
N TYR A 79 -15.32 8.29 -2.36
CA TYR A 79 -14.09 9.01 -1.99
C TYR A 79 -12.94 8.70 -2.95
N LYS A 80 -12.70 7.42 -3.25
CA LYS A 80 -11.67 7.02 -4.21
C LYS A 80 -11.85 7.69 -5.57
N MET A 81 -13.09 7.75 -6.10
CA MET A 81 -13.38 8.35 -7.41
C MET A 81 -13.14 9.87 -7.48
N GLN A 82 -13.16 10.56 -6.36
CA GLN A 82 -12.88 12.00 -6.27
C GLN A 82 -11.39 12.32 -6.24
N LEU A 83 -10.53 11.33 -5.97
CA LEU A 83 -9.08 11.52 -5.95
C LEU A 83 -8.48 11.48 -7.35
N GLN A 84 -7.50 12.33 -7.58
CA GLN A 84 -6.70 12.35 -8.81
C GLN A 84 -5.34 11.70 -8.54
N ASP A 85 -4.91 10.80 -9.40
CA ASP A 85 -3.67 10.04 -9.27
C ASP A 85 -2.44 10.94 -9.01
N GLU A 86 -2.32 12.04 -9.76
CA GLU A 86 -1.19 12.98 -9.63
C GLU A 86 -1.17 13.65 -8.24
N GLN A 87 -2.33 13.99 -7.70
CA GLN A 87 -2.42 14.59 -6.36
C GLN A 87 -2.09 13.59 -5.26
N VAL A 88 -2.55 12.35 -5.40
CA VAL A 88 -2.24 11.28 -4.45
C VAL A 88 -0.74 10.96 -4.47
N LEU A 89 -0.10 10.96 -5.63
CA LEU A 89 1.35 10.79 -5.75
C LEU A 89 2.12 11.91 -5.04
N LEU A 90 1.64 13.15 -5.05
CA LEU A 90 2.24 14.24 -4.30
C LEU A 90 2.16 14.01 -2.79
N ASP A 91 1.06 13.45 -2.28
CA ASP A 91 0.92 13.13 -0.86
C ASP A 91 1.81 11.96 -0.44
N ILE A 92 1.89 10.91 -1.28
CA ILE A 92 2.82 9.79 -1.05
C ILE A 92 4.27 10.28 -1.04
N ALA A 93 4.64 11.14 -2.00
CA ALA A 93 5.98 11.73 -2.06
C ALA A 93 6.27 12.62 -0.83
N ALA A 94 5.28 13.39 -0.36
CA ALA A 94 5.42 14.20 0.85
C ALA A 94 5.61 13.32 2.10
N ALA A 95 4.87 12.23 2.22
CA ALA A 95 5.06 11.26 3.30
C ALA A 95 6.46 10.61 3.23
N ALA A 96 6.89 10.19 2.03
CA ALA A 96 8.23 9.64 1.81
C ALA A 96 9.36 10.63 2.16
N ALA A 97 9.16 11.91 1.86
CA ALA A 97 10.13 12.96 2.19
C ALA A 97 10.27 13.24 3.71
N THR A 98 9.41 12.66 4.56
CA THR A 98 9.57 12.72 6.02
C THR A 98 10.51 11.63 6.56
N ALA A 99 11.01 10.73 5.70
CA ALA A 99 12.04 9.77 6.07
C ALA A 99 13.27 10.50 6.63
N GLU A 100 13.92 9.90 7.61
CA GLU A 100 15.18 10.41 8.11
C GLU A 100 16.23 10.38 6.98
N ASN A 101 17.14 11.36 6.98
CA ASN A 101 18.16 11.52 5.94
C ASN A 101 18.92 10.21 5.71
N ASP A 102 19.11 9.86 4.44
CA ASP A 102 19.84 8.68 3.93
C ASP A 102 19.19 7.31 4.20
N LEU A 103 18.01 7.25 4.83
CA LEU A 103 17.27 6.00 4.95
C LEU A 103 16.51 5.67 3.67
N LYS A 104 16.54 4.40 3.30
CA LYS A 104 15.78 3.85 2.19
C LYS A 104 14.27 3.92 2.46
N VAL A 105 13.48 4.04 1.38
CA VAL A 105 12.03 4.18 1.45
C VAL A 105 11.34 3.10 0.63
N ALA A 106 10.53 2.30 1.30
CA ALA A 106 9.60 1.37 0.65
C ALA A 106 8.15 1.86 0.73
N VAL A 107 7.33 1.46 -0.23
CA VAL A 107 5.88 1.69 -0.20
C VAL A 107 5.15 0.36 -0.18
N ILE A 108 4.21 0.20 0.73
CA ILE A 108 3.35 -0.99 0.86
C ILE A 108 1.90 -0.52 0.80
N GLY A 109 1.10 -1.11 -0.06
CA GLY A 109 -0.30 -0.70 -0.20
C GLY A 109 -1.28 -1.87 -0.20
N PHE A 110 -2.50 -1.60 0.25
CA PHE A 110 -3.57 -2.58 0.40
C PHE A 110 -4.78 -2.18 -0.43
N CYS A 111 -5.35 -3.08 -1.24
CA CYS A 111 -6.52 -2.82 -2.09
C CYS A 111 -6.30 -1.60 -3.00
N PHE A 112 -7.02 -0.51 -2.79
CA PHE A 112 -6.80 0.79 -3.43
C PHE A 112 -5.35 1.26 -3.25
N GLY A 113 -4.83 1.19 -2.03
CA GLY A 113 -3.43 1.47 -1.75
C GLY A 113 -2.47 0.52 -2.48
N GLY A 114 -2.86 -0.73 -2.73
CA GLY A 114 -2.08 -1.67 -3.54
C GLY A 114 -1.94 -1.22 -5.00
N ALA A 115 -3.00 -0.69 -5.61
CA ALA A 115 -2.91 -0.09 -6.93
C ALA A 115 -2.08 1.21 -6.92
N LEU A 116 -2.23 2.02 -5.89
CA LEU A 116 -1.44 3.25 -5.72
C LEU A 116 0.04 2.97 -5.45
N SER A 117 0.37 1.91 -4.73
CA SER A 117 1.77 1.51 -4.52
C SER A 117 2.42 1.12 -5.85
N TYR A 118 1.71 0.39 -6.70
CA TYR A 118 2.14 0.15 -8.07
C TYR A 118 2.37 1.46 -8.84
N LEU A 119 1.39 2.37 -8.85
CA LEU A 119 1.51 3.66 -9.52
C LEU A 119 2.71 4.46 -8.97
N ALA A 120 2.91 4.49 -7.66
CA ALA A 120 4.05 5.15 -7.03
C ALA A 120 5.39 4.57 -7.52
N SER A 121 5.49 3.24 -7.70
CA SER A 121 6.69 2.59 -8.23
C SER A 121 7.08 3.05 -9.64
N THR A 122 6.10 3.54 -10.42
CA THR A 122 6.32 4.01 -11.80
C THR A 122 6.70 5.49 -11.91
N ARG A 123 6.59 6.27 -10.81
CA ARG A 123 6.71 7.73 -10.83
C ARG A 123 7.61 8.31 -9.75
N LEU A 124 7.79 7.63 -8.64
CA LEU A 124 8.56 8.11 -7.51
C LEU A 124 9.90 7.37 -7.39
N ASN A 125 10.89 8.04 -6.82
CA ASN A 125 12.16 7.41 -6.49
C ASN A 125 12.01 6.65 -5.18
N LEU A 126 11.83 5.34 -5.27
CA LEU A 126 11.60 4.42 -4.16
C LEU A 126 12.60 3.26 -4.25
N ASP A 127 12.95 2.64 -3.13
CA ASP A 127 13.86 1.50 -3.10
C ASP A 127 13.16 0.19 -3.43
N CYS A 128 11.94 0.00 -2.97
CA CYS A 128 11.06 -1.11 -3.39
C CYS A 128 9.60 -0.85 -3.08
N VAL A 129 8.71 -1.68 -3.65
CA VAL A 129 7.26 -1.57 -3.49
C VAL A 129 6.62 -2.94 -3.25
N ILE A 130 5.58 -2.97 -2.40
CA ILE A 130 4.78 -4.17 -2.17
C ILE A 130 3.30 -3.83 -2.37
N SER A 131 2.63 -4.57 -3.23
CA SER A 131 1.22 -4.41 -3.58
C SER A 131 0.41 -5.60 -3.06
N TYR A 132 -0.46 -5.37 -2.08
CA TYR A 132 -1.44 -6.36 -1.61
C TYR A 132 -2.76 -6.14 -2.34
N TYR A 133 -3.22 -7.17 -3.04
CA TYR A 133 -4.51 -7.20 -3.75
C TYR A 133 -4.87 -5.88 -4.43
N GLY A 134 -3.91 -5.31 -5.19
CA GLY A 134 -4.05 -4.04 -5.89
C GLY A 134 -4.99 -4.16 -7.10
N GLY A 135 -6.25 -3.80 -6.91
CA GLY A 135 -7.25 -3.84 -7.98
C GLY A 135 -7.14 -2.66 -8.95
N GLY A 136 -7.30 -2.93 -10.25
CA GLY A 136 -7.26 -1.93 -11.31
C GLY A 136 -5.88 -1.66 -11.90
N ILE A 137 -4.83 -2.36 -11.48
CA ILE A 137 -3.49 -2.25 -12.07
C ILE A 137 -3.53 -2.64 -13.54
N ALA A 138 -4.14 -3.78 -13.88
CA ALA A 138 -4.24 -4.28 -15.25
C ALA A 138 -5.02 -3.31 -16.14
N GLU A 139 -6.10 -2.71 -15.63
CA GLU A 139 -6.95 -1.80 -16.39
C GLU A 139 -6.31 -0.43 -16.63
N LYS A 140 -5.70 0.16 -15.55
CA LYS A 140 -5.31 1.57 -15.55
C LYS A 140 -3.83 1.81 -15.80
N TYR A 141 -2.97 0.91 -15.29
CA TYR A 141 -1.54 1.20 -15.15
C TYR A 141 -0.64 0.21 -15.88
N ILE A 142 -1.17 -0.83 -16.52
CA ILE A 142 -0.42 -1.94 -17.09
C ILE A 142 0.73 -1.52 -18.02
N ASN A 143 0.57 -0.40 -18.74
CA ASN A 143 1.57 0.13 -19.67
C ASN A 143 2.66 0.97 -18.99
N GLN A 144 2.57 1.20 -17.69
CA GLN A 144 3.57 1.94 -16.92
C GLN A 144 4.50 0.92 -16.24
N LYS A 145 5.81 1.11 -16.38
CA LYS A 145 6.79 0.16 -15.82
C LYS A 145 7.27 0.62 -14.45
N PRO A 146 7.30 -0.26 -13.43
CA PRO A 146 7.98 0.02 -12.18
C PRO A 146 9.44 0.44 -12.37
N LEU A 147 9.89 1.43 -11.61
CA LEU A 147 11.26 1.93 -11.61
C LEU A 147 12.13 1.28 -10.52
N CYS A 148 11.51 0.49 -9.64
CA CYS A 148 12.15 -0.21 -8.54
C CYS A 148 11.61 -1.64 -8.44
N PRO A 149 12.26 -2.54 -7.68
CA PRO A 149 11.75 -3.87 -7.39
C PRO A 149 10.33 -3.83 -6.80
N ILE A 150 9.46 -4.72 -7.28
CA ILE A 150 8.08 -4.80 -6.81
C ILE A 150 7.66 -6.24 -6.51
N MET A 151 6.96 -6.41 -5.37
CA MET A 151 6.32 -7.66 -4.98
C MET A 151 4.80 -7.52 -5.00
N TYR A 152 4.12 -8.57 -5.42
CA TYR A 152 2.65 -8.64 -5.47
C TYR A 152 2.13 -9.79 -4.64
N HIS A 153 1.05 -9.53 -3.88
CA HIS A 153 0.28 -10.53 -3.15
C HIS A 153 -1.16 -10.54 -3.63
N PHE A 154 -1.58 -11.63 -4.27
CA PHE A 154 -2.96 -11.79 -4.79
C PHE A 154 -3.63 -13.02 -4.17
N GLY A 155 -4.94 -12.92 -3.93
CA GLY A 155 -5.76 -14.06 -3.56
C GLY A 155 -6.31 -14.77 -4.81
N ALA A 156 -6.26 -16.10 -4.86
CA ALA A 156 -6.81 -16.86 -5.98
C ALA A 156 -8.35 -16.84 -6.01
N LEU A 157 -8.99 -16.56 -4.87
CA LEU A 157 -10.44 -16.46 -4.71
C LEU A 157 -10.94 -15.00 -4.72
N ASP A 158 -10.10 -14.06 -5.17
CA ASP A 158 -10.44 -12.63 -5.22
C ASP A 158 -11.47 -12.35 -6.33
N PRO A 159 -12.73 -11.96 -5.99
CA PRO A 159 -13.76 -11.70 -7.00
C PRO A 159 -13.56 -10.35 -7.71
N ILE A 160 -12.65 -9.50 -7.22
CA ILE A 160 -12.40 -8.14 -7.76
C ILE A 160 -11.23 -8.16 -8.74
N ILE A 161 -10.26 -9.05 -8.55
CA ILE A 161 -9.05 -9.17 -9.37
C ILE A 161 -9.05 -10.56 -10.02
N PRO A 162 -9.60 -10.70 -11.22
CA PRO A 162 -9.64 -11.99 -11.89
C PRO A 162 -8.23 -12.48 -12.24
N SER A 163 -8.05 -13.80 -12.36
CA SER A 163 -6.77 -14.42 -12.71
C SER A 163 -6.20 -13.93 -14.05
N THR A 164 -7.05 -13.49 -14.97
CA THR A 164 -6.66 -12.85 -16.23
C THR A 164 -5.89 -11.56 -16.03
N ASP A 165 -6.30 -10.74 -15.05
CA ASP A 165 -5.63 -9.49 -14.72
C ASP A 165 -4.26 -9.77 -14.08
N VAL A 166 -4.21 -10.75 -13.16
CA VAL A 166 -2.94 -11.21 -12.56
C VAL A 166 -1.98 -11.68 -13.64
N ALA A 167 -2.46 -12.53 -14.59
CA ALA A 167 -1.65 -13.02 -15.70
C ALA A 167 -1.18 -11.89 -16.63
N ALA A 168 -2.02 -10.87 -16.87
CA ALA A 168 -1.65 -9.71 -17.65
C ALA A 168 -0.52 -8.91 -16.97
N ILE A 169 -0.63 -8.68 -15.65
CA ILE A 169 0.41 -8.00 -14.88
C ILE A 169 1.72 -8.81 -14.92
N GLN A 170 1.67 -10.13 -14.70
CA GLN A 170 2.85 -11.01 -14.78
C GLN A 170 3.53 -10.94 -16.16
N SER A 171 2.74 -10.95 -17.23
CA SER A 171 3.26 -10.91 -18.60
C SER A 171 3.93 -9.57 -18.93
N ASN A 172 3.42 -8.46 -18.39
CA ASN A 172 3.97 -7.12 -18.63
C ASN A 172 5.14 -6.76 -17.69
N HIS A 173 5.22 -7.42 -16.52
CA HIS A 173 6.24 -7.18 -15.50
C HIS A 173 6.86 -8.49 -15.02
N PRO A 174 7.53 -9.25 -15.91
CA PRO A 174 8.09 -10.57 -15.60
C PRO A 174 9.19 -10.53 -14.53
N GLU A 175 9.78 -9.37 -14.27
CA GLU A 175 10.76 -9.11 -13.21
C GLU A 175 10.15 -8.94 -11.82
N GLY A 176 8.82 -8.79 -11.73
CA GLY A 176 8.11 -8.67 -10.45
C GLY A 176 8.06 -9.99 -9.69
N VAL A 177 8.00 -9.91 -8.35
CA VAL A 177 7.84 -11.08 -7.48
C VAL A 177 6.35 -11.29 -7.21
N PHE A 178 5.80 -12.42 -7.62
CA PHE A 178 4.37 -12.71 -7.50
C PHE A 178 4.09 -13.84 -6.52
N HIS A 179 3.16 -13.59 -5.60
CA HIS A 179 2.62 -14.59 -4.68
C HIS A 179 1.11 -14.64 -4.81
N ILE A 180 0.60 -15.83 -5.17
CA ILE A 180 -0.84 -16.10 -5.27
C ILE A 180 -1.20 -17.08 -4.15
N TYR A 181 -2.25 -16.76 -3.39
CA TYR A 181 -2.69 -17.53 -2.23
C TYR A 181 -4.00 -18.24 -2.55
N ASP A 182 -3.95 -19.57 -2.65
CA ASP A 182 -5.05 -20.40 -3.16
C ASP A 182 -6.37 -20.24 -2.41
N ASN A 183 -6.31 -20.01 -1.09
CA ASN A 183 -7.48 -19.94 -0.21
C ASN A 183 -7.85 -18.49 0.20
N ALA A 184 -7.24 -17.48 -0.41
CA ALA A 184 -7.43 -16.09 -0.04
C ALA A 184 -8.32 -15.34 -1.02
N GLY A 185 -9.20 -14.49 -0.50
CA GLY A 185 -10.03 -13.55 -1.25
C GLY A 185 -9.47 -12.13 -1.24
N HIS A 186 -10.31 -11.14 -1.64
CA HIS A 186 -9.93 -9.75 -1.60
C HIS A 186 -9.88 -9.23 -0.16
N GLY A 187 -8.76 -8.63 0.25
CA GLY A 187 -8.60 -8.12 1.62
C GLY A 187 -8.21 -9.17 2.65
N PHE A 188 -7.66 -10.31 2.20
CA PHE A 188 -7.27 -11.43 3.06
C PHE A 188 -6.31 -11.07 4.21
N ASN A 189 -5.63 -9.94 4.12
CA ASN A 189 -4.70 -9.48 5.16
C ASN A 189 -5.41 -8.71 6.30
N CYS A 190 -6.65 -8.28 6.11
CA CYS A 190 -7.35 -7.45 7.08
C CYS A 190 -8.17 -8.29 8.06
N SER A 191 -7.72 -8.39 9.33
CA SER A 191 -8.38 -9.18 10.38
C SER A 191 -9.81 -8.73 10.71
N ASP A 192 -10.15 -7.48 10.37
CA ASP A 192 -11.46 -6.89 10.64
C ASP A 192 -12.47 -7.18 9.52
N ARG A 193 -12.03 -7.87 8.44
CA ARG A 193 -12.88 -8.22 7.29
C ARG A 193 -13.26 -9.69 7.31
N ARG A 194 -14.43 -10.00 6.72
CA ARG A 194 -14.91 -11.36 6.55
C ARG A 194 -13.97 -12.24 5.73
N ASP A 195 -13.25 -11.64 4.77
CA ASP A 195 -12.34 -12.34 3.85
C ASP A 195 -10.95 -12.57 4.43
N TYR A 196 -10.75 -12.27 5.73
CA TYR A 196 -9.48 -12.52 6.42
C TYR A 196 -9.09 -14.00 6.36
N HIS A 197 -7.85 -14.25 5.94
CA HIS A 197 -7.27 -15.59 5.93
C HIS A 197 -5.90 -15.56 6.63
N SER A 198 -5.88 -15.99 7.90
CA SER A 198 -4.72 -15.83 8.78
C SER A 198 -3.42 -16.43 8.20
N GLU A 199 -3.49 -17.66 7.70
CA GLU A 199 -2.31 -18.33 7.14
C GLU A 199 -1.72 -17.56 5.96
N SER A 200 -2.58 -17.07 5.03
CA SER A 200 -2.14 -16.27 3.90
C SER A 200 -1.60 -14.91 4.34
N ALA A 201 -2.22 -14.27 5.33
CA ALA A 201 -1.78 -12.97 5.86
C ALA A 201 -0.40 -13.09 6.53
N GLU A 202 -0.19 -14.09 7.37
CA GLU A 202 1.09 -14.36 8.03
C GLU A 202 2.21 -14.68 7.04
N LEU A 203 1.90 -15.53 6.04
CA LEU A 203 2.86 -15.88 5.00
C LEU A 203 3.20 -14.67 4.11
N ALA A 204 2.20 -13.85 3.75
CA ALA A 204 2.40 -12.63 2.98
C ALA A 204 3.25 -11.61 3.74
N PHE A 205 3.00 -11.44 5.04
CA PHE A 205 3.79 -10.56 5.89
C PHE A 205 5.25 -11.03 6.00
N THR A 206 5.48 -12.34 6.21
CA THR A 206 6.83 -12.93 6.25
C THR A 206 7.58 -12.68 4.94
N ARG A 207 6.98 -12.93 3.79
CA ARG A 207 7.55 -12.68 2.46
C ARG A 207 7.84 -11.19 2.24
N SER A 208 6.94 -10.32 2.71
CA SER A 208 7.14 -8.87 2.66
C SER A 208 8.36 -8.42 3.48
N LEU A 209 8.54 -8.97 4.69
CA LEU A 209 9.73 -8.68 5.50
C LEU A 209 11.03 -9.18 4.85
N GLU A 210 11.01 -10.35 4.24
CA GLU A 210 12.14 -10.89 3.49
C GLU A 210 12.49 -10.01 2.29
N PHE A 211 11.47 -9.56 1.55
CA PHE A 211 11.65 -8.66 0.41
C PHE A 211 12.19 -7.29 0.84
N LEU A 212 11.66 -6.72 1.92
CA LEU A 212 12.21 -5.48 2.48
C LEU A 212 13.69 -5.63 2.85
N LYS A 213 14.07 -6.68 3.59
CA LYS A 213 15.47 -6.94 3.97
C LYS A 213 16.43 -7.05 2.80
N MET A 214 15.97 -7.41 1.61
CA MET A 214 16.81 -7.50 0.41
C MET A 214 17.01 -6.14 -0.27
N HIS A 215 16.07 -5.20 -0.08
CA HIS A 215 16.04 -3.96 -0.87
C HIS A 215 16.22 -2.67 -0.05
N VAL A 216 15.91 -2.72 1.25
CA VAL A 216 16.05 -1.56 2.16
C VAL A 216 16.92 -1.83 3.37
#